data_3f0e1b408fda32cfa084cd975330ea85
#
_entry.id   3f0e1b408fda32cfa084cd975330ea85
#
_cell.length_a   1.000
_cell.length_b   1.000
_cell.length_c   1.000
_cell.angle_alpha   90.00
_cell.angle_beta   90.00
_cell.angle_gamma   90.00
#
_symmetry.space_group_name_H-M   'P 1'
#
loop_
_entity.id
_entity.type
_entity.pdbx_description
1 polymer ?
#
loop_
_entity_poly.entity_id
_entity_poly.type
_entity_poly.pdbx_seq_one_letter_code
_entity_poly.pdbx_strand_id
1 'polypeptide(L)'
;MTAKKKSGGSSANRPIGIFDSGIGGLTVANAIQKVLPNESLVYFGDTAHLPYGDKSPDSIKYYAIRISQFLLKENCKMIVIACNTASSVAYETVKDFVGGAVPVVNVIDPVVDYVTSNKNHHKIGVIGTKGTIKSDIYAKKIHLKDKKIEVASLATPLLAPMIEEGFFDNKISRTVIASYLDSRKLAKIDSQILACTHYPLIKKEVEEYYKKEIDIVDSAGVVADSVKEVLKKDKLLAPKNKPTHHFYVSDFTKSFEESTKFFFKNKISLEKKEIWL
;
A
#
# COMPACT_ATOMS: atom_id res chain seq x y z
N MET A 1 -20.73 2.04 -39.36
CA MET A 1 -19.31 1.80 -38.99
C MET A 1 -19.30 0.86 -37.80
N THR A 2 -18.99 -0.41 -38.04
CA THR A 2 -19.05 -1.52 -37.08
C THR A 2 -17.85 -1.44 -36.13
N ALA A 3 -18.15 -1.20 -34.85
CA ALA A 3 -17.12 -1.24 -33.79
C ALA A 3 -16.57 -2.66 -33.70
N LYS A 4 -15.27 -2.85 -33.99
CA LYS A 4 -14.53 -4.08 -33.75
C LYS A 4 -14.62 -4.42 -32.25
N LYS A 5 -15.40 -5.46 -31.89
CA LYS A 5 -15.30 -6.15 -30.61
C LYS A 5 -13.85 -6.62 -30.46
N LYS A 6 -13.08 -6.01 -29.55
CA LYS A 6 -11.80 -6.56 -29.11
C LYS A 6 -12.08 -7.95 -28.54
N SER A 7 -11.37 -8.94 -29.05
CA SER A 7 -11.41 -10.35 -28.66
C SER A 7 -11.33 -10.48 -27.13
N GLY A 8 -12.35 -11.07 -26.51
CA GLY A 8 -12.46 -11.30 -25.08
C GLY A 8 -11.44 -12.33 -24.61
N GLY A 9 -10.27 -11.89 -24.21
CA GLY A 9 -9.42 -12.68 -23.32
C GLY A 9 -10.17 -12.93 -22.01
N SER A 10 -10.03 -14.14 -21.43
CA SER A 10 -10.61 -14.47 -20.13
C SER A 10 -10.32 -13.35 -19.13
N SER A 11 -11.31 -12.97 -18.32
CA SER A 11 -11.15 -11.93 -17.27
C SER A 11 -9.98 -12.23 -16.32
N ALA A 12 -9.60 -13.50 -16.18
CA ALA A 12 -8.45 -13.95 -15.41
C ALA A 12 -7.09 -13.47 -15.98
N ASN A 13 -6.97 -13.24 -17.28
CA ASN A 13 -5.73 -12.77 -17.92
C ASN A 13 -5.51 -11.25 -17.83
N ARG A 14 -6.50 -10.52 -17.33
CA ARG A 14 -6.41 -9.07 -17.16
C ARG A 14 -5.46 -8.72 -16.01
N PRO A 15 -4.75 -7.58 -16.04
CA PRO A 15 -3.80 -7.23 -15.01
C PRO A 15 -4.46 -6.85 -13.68
N ILE A 16 -3.69 -6.92 -12.59
CA ILE A 16 -4.02 -6.29 -11.31
C ILE A 16 -3.59 -4.83 -11.40
N GLY A 17 -4.52 -3.89 -11.18
CA GLY A 17 -4.23 -2.47 -11.03
C GLY A 17 -3.82 -2.14 -9.61
N ILE A 18 -2.70 -1.45 -9.45
CA ILE A 18 -2.17 -1.05 -8.13
C ILE A 18 -1.88 0.44 -8.19
N PHE A 19 -2.29 1.20 -7.18
CA PHE A 19 -1.88 2.60 -7.11
C PHE A 19 -1.42 3.06 -5.73
N ASP A 20 -0.55 4.04 -5.74
CA ASP A 20 0.04 4.69 -4.57
C ASP A 20 0.20 6.19 -4.81
N SER A 21 0.48 6.94 -3.74
CA SER A 21 0.82 8.37 -3.83
C SER A 21 2.17 8.66 -4.52
N GLY A 22 3.01 7.64 -4.67
CA GLY A 22 4.35 7.79 -5.24
C GLY A 22 4.94 6.45 -5.66
N ILE A 23 6.16 6.15 -5.21
CA ILE A 23 6.88 4.92 -5.52
C ILE A 23 6.90 3.90 -4.38
N GLY A 24 6.52 4.30 -3.16
CA GLY A 24 6.53 3.42 -1.98
C GLY A 24 5.64 2.18 -2.14
N GLY A 25 4.51 2.31 -2.82
CA GLY A 25 3.58 1.21 -3.12
C GLY A 25 4.16 0.10 -3.99
N LEU A 26 5.36 0.30 -4.57
CA LEU A 26 6.10 -0.77 -5.23
C LEU A 26 6.48 -1.90 -4.26
N THR A 27 6.55 -1.66 -2.94
CA THR A 27 6.71 -2.72 -1.93
C THR A 27 5.54 -3.70 -1.97
N VAL A 28 4.31 -3.17 -2.08
CA VAL A 28 3.08 -3.98 -2.21
C VAL A 28 3.05 -4.70 -3.55
N ALA A 29 3.39 -4.01 -4.66
CA ALA A 29 3.48 -4.62 -5.99
C ALA A 29 4.50 -5.77 -6.02
N ASN A 30 5.68 -5.60 -5.40
CA ASN A 30 6.71 -6.62 -5.28
C ASN A 30 6.24 -7.83 -4.44
N ALA A 31 5.50 -7.60 -3.36
CA ALA A 31 4.94 -8.67 -2.55
C ALA A 31 3.87 -9.46 -3.34
N ILE A 32 2.97 -8.77 -4.06
CA ILE A 32 1.97 -9.40 -4.93
C ILE A 32 2.65 -10.24 -6.02
N GLN A 33 3.67 -9.71 -6.70
CA GLN A 33 4.40 -10.44 -7.74
C GLN A 33 5.03 -11.74 -7.20
N LYS A 34 5.56 -11.73 -5.98
CA LYS A 34 6.15 -12.92 -5.36
C LYS A 34 5.13 -14.01 -5.05
N VAL A 35 3.95 -13.61 -4.53
CA VAL A 35 2.88 -14.54 -4.14
C VAL A 35 2.10 -15.02 -5.38
N LEU A 36 2.00 -14.19 -6.41
CA LEU A 36 1.23 -14.38 -7.62
C LEU A 36 2.09 -14.18 -8.90
N PRO A 37 3.07 -15.04 -9.15
CA PRO A 37 4.07 -14.82 -10.21
C PRO A 37 3.51 -14.88 -11.64
N ASN A 38 2.29 -15.35 -11.83
CA ASN A 38 1.63 -15.41 -13.14
C ASN A 38 0.76 -14.17 -13.43
N GLU A 39 0.59 -13.27 -12.46
CA GLU A 39 -0.25 -12.09 -12.60
C GLU A 39 0.49 -10.94 -13.28
N SER A 40 -0.15 -10.34 -14.28
CA SER A 40 0.30 -9.06 -14.85
C SER A 40 -0.10 -7.91 -13.93
N LEU A 41 0.75 -6.88 -13.84
CA LEU A 41 0.54 -5.72 -12.99
C LEU A 41 0.51 -4.43 -13.82
N VAL A 42 -0.40 -3.55 -13.49
CA VAL A 42 -0.38 -2.14 -13.90
C VAL A 42 -0.28 -1.30 -12.62
N TYR A 43 0.88 -0.69 -12.42
CA TYR A 43 1.15 0.19 -11.31
C TYR A 43 0.99 1.64 -11.71
N PHE A 44 0.40 2.48 -10.84
CA PHE A 44 0.35 3.92 -11.01
C PHE A 44 0.80 4.62 -9.73
N GLY A 45 1.89 5.39 -9.79
CA GLY A 45 2.37 6.25 -8.73
C GLY A 45 2.04 7.71 -9.00
N ASP A 46 1.31 8.37 -8.09
CA ASP A 46 0.94 9.78 -8.24
C ASP A 46 2.02 10.72 -7.72
N THR A 47 3.17 10.67 -8.37
CA THR A 47 4.37 11.43 -8.01
C THR A 47 4.20 12.95 -8.14
N ALA A 48 3.28 13.42 -8.99
CA ALA A 48 2.98 14.86 -9.15
C ALA A 48 2.28 15.47 -7.93
N HIS A 49 1.56 14.67 -7.12
CA HIS A 49 0.77 15.17 -6.00
C HIS A 49 1.25 14.67 -4.62
N LEU A 50 2.39 13.97 -4.57
CA LEU A 50 2.98 13.53 -3.29
C LEU A 50 3.38 14.74 -2.41
N PRO A 51 3.52 14.58 -1.08
CA PRO A 51 3.08 13.43 -0.31
C PRO A 51 1.57 13.53 0.06
N TYR A 52 0.82 12.43 -0.02
CA TYR A 52 -0.59 12.43 0.37
C TYR A 52 -0.82 12.66 1.86
N GLY A 53 0.20 12.41 2.69
CA GLY A 53 0.11 12.60 4.13
C GLY A 53 -0.21 14.05 4.58
N ASP A 54 0.05 15.03 3.71
CA ASP A 54 -0.18 16.46 3.95
C ASP A 54 -1.33 17.05 3.09
N LYS A 55 -2.03 16.20 2.29
CA LYS A 55 -3.17 16.63 1.46
C LYS A 55 -4.50 16.52 2.18
N SER A 56 -5.48 17.30 1.73
CA SER A 56 -6.86 17.20 2.23
C SER A 56 -7.50 15.87 1.81
N PRO A 57 -8.45 15.33 2.61
CA PRO A 57 -9.20 14.13 2.22
C PRO A 57 -9.87 14.25 0.85
N ASP A 58 -10.43 15.41 0.51
CA ASP A 58 -11.13 15.61 -0.76
C ASP A 58 -10.19 15.60 -1.96
N SER A 59 -9.00 16.19 -1.83
CA SER A 59 -7.96 16.07 -2.87
C SER A 59 -7.57 14.62 -3.09
N ILE A 60 -7.34 13.85 -2.01
CA ILE A 60 -6.96 12.44 -2.11
C ILE A 60 -8.06 11.60 -2.75
N LYS A 61 -9.34 11.84 -2.39
CA LYS A 61 -10.48 11.18 -3.03
C LYS A 61 -10.54 11.48 -4.54
N TYR A 62 -10.35 12.74 -4.91
CA TYR A 62 -10.31 13.13 -6.33
C TYR A 62 -9.21 12.40 -7.08
N TYR A 63 -7.98 12.39 -6.56
CA TYR A 63 -6.86 11.67 -7.18
C TYR A 63 -7.13 10.17 -7.29
N ALA A 64 -7.63 9.56 -6.21
CA ALA A 64 -7.94 8.14 -6.18
C ALA A 64 -9.01 7.73 -7.22
N ILE A 65 -10.05 8.56 -7.44
CA ILE A 65 -11.05 8.35 -8.49
C ILE A 65 -10.42 8.42 -9.87
N ARG A 66 -9.60 9.46 -10.16
CA ARG A 66 -8.96 9.63 -11.47
C ARG A 66 -8.03 8.47 -11.79
N ILE A 67 -7.24 8.02 -10.82
CA ILE A 67 -6.34 6.87 -10.98
C ILE A 67 -7.15 5.58 -11.17
N SER A 68 -8.21 5.38 -10.40
CA SER A 68 -9.09 4.21 -10.55
C SER A 68 -9.75 4.17 -11.93
N GLN A 69 -10.18 5.32 -12.45
CA GLN A 69 -10.70 5.44 -13.82
C GLN A 69 -9.65 5.03 -14.87
N PHE A 70 -8.41 5.45 -14.68
CA PHE A 70 -7.30 5.05 -15.55
C PHE A 70 -7.07 3.53 -15.48
N LEU A 71 -6.99 2.94 -14.30
CA LEU A 71 -6.79 1.49 -14.13
C LEU A 71 -7.94 0.67 -14.75
N LEU A 72 -9.17 1.15 -14.67
CA LEU A 72 -10.31 0.52 -15.36
C LEU A 72 -10.18 0.61 -16.89
N LYS A 73 -9.67 1.73 -17.44
CA LYS A 73 -9.37 1.89 -18.87
C LYS A 73 -8.24 0.97 -19.33
N GLU A 74 -7.25 0.71 -18.47
CA GLU A 74 -6.18 -0.29 -18.69
C GLU A 74 -6.70 -1.73 -18.53
N ASN A 75 -8.04 -1.89 -18.38
CA ASN A 75 -8.72 -3.18 -18.29
C ASN A 75 -8.26 -4.04 -17.09
N CYS A 76 -7.90 -3.42 -15.99
CA CYS A 76 -7.53 -4.14 -14.77
C CYS A 76 -8.73 -4.94 -14.22
N LYS A 77 -8.46 -6.18 -13.73
CA LYS A 77 -9.46 -7.06 -13.12
C LYS A 77 -9.69 -6.83 -11.64
N MET A 78 -8.84 -6.05 -11.01
CA MET A 78 -8.86 -5.69 -9.60
C MET A 78 -8.15 -4.35 -9.42
N ILE A 79 -8.53 -3.57 -8.42
CA ILE A 79 -7.81 -2.38 -7.99
C ILE A 79 -7.29 -2.58 -6.58
N VAL A 80 -5.99 -2.34 -6.37
CA VAL A 80 -5.34 -2.35 -5.05
C VAL A 80 -4.89 -0.94 -4.70
N ILE A 81 -5.42 -0.39 -3.60
CA ILE A 81 -4.99 0.90 -3.04
C ILE A 81 -3.81 0.62 -2.12
N ALA A 82 -2.58 0.75 -2.65
CA ALA A 82 -1.37 0.44 -1.89
C ALA A 82 -1.05 1.49 -0.82
N CYS A 83 -1.41 2.76 -1.04
CA CYS A 83 -1.17 3.85 -0.12
C CYS A 83 -2.03 3.77 1.14
N ASN A 84 -1.42 3.76 2.33
CA ASN A 84 -2.15 3.79 3.60
C ASN A 84 -2.99 5.07 3.75
N THR A 85 -2.44 6.22 3.38
CA THR A 85 -3.15 7.50 3.46
C THR A 85 -4.36 7.51 2.51
N ALA A 86 -4.20 7.06 1.26
CA ALA A 86 -5.32 6.95 0.33
C ALA A 86 -6.36 5.92 0.82
N SER A 87 -5.91 4.76 1.29
CA SER A 87 -6.79 3.72 1.87
C SER A 87 -7.62 4.25 3.03
N SER A 88 -7.04 5.15 3.86
CA SER A 88 -7.71 5.68 5.05
C SER A 88 -8.86 6.64 4.76
N VAL A 89 -8.85 7.33 3.62
CA VAL A 89 -9.83 8.39 3.31
C VAL A 89 -10.60 8.18 2.01
N ALA A 90 -10.06 7.40 1.06
CA ALA A 90 -10.64 7.28 -0.28
C ALA A 90 -11.18 5.88 -0.60
N TYR A 91 -11.00 4.88 0.25
CA TYR A 91 -11.38 3.49 -0.05
C TYR A 91 -12.88 3.36 -0.39
N GLU A 92 -13.77 3.84 0.46
CA GLU A 92 -15.22 3.76 0.20
C GLU A 92 -15.60 4.55 -1.06
N THR A 93 -15.02 5.74 -1.26
CA THR A 93 -15.24 6.55 -2.46
C THR A 93 -14.82 5.82 -3.75
N VAL A 94 -13.67 5.14 -3.73
CA VAL A 94 -13.20 4.33 -4.88
C VAL A 94 -14.13 3.14 -5.11
N LYS A 95 -14.52 2.44 -4.05
CA LYS A 95 -15.43 1.29 -4.11
C LYS A 95 -16.78 1.67 -4.70
N ASP A 96 -17.36 2.79 -4.28
CA ASP A 96 -18.62 3.32 -4.80
C ASP A 96 -18.46 3.74 -6.28
N PHE A 97 -17.36 4.41 -6.64
CA PHE A 97 -17.06 4.80 -8.01
C PHE A 97 -16.92 3.60 -8.95
N VAL A 98 -16.25 2.54 -8.49
CA VAL A 98 -16.07 1.29 -9.27
C VAL A 98 -17.39 0.52 -9.41
N GLY A 99 -18.32 0.69 -8.46
CA GLY A 99 -19.69 0.15 -8.54
C GLY A 99 -19.75 -1.38 -8.69
N GLY A 100 -18.76 -2.09 -8.16
CA GLY A 100 -18.68 -3.56 -8.25
C GLY A 100 -18.18 -4.12 -9.59
N ALA A 101 -17.76 -3.27 -10.53
CA ALA A 101 -17.20 -3.72 -11.82
C ALA A 101 -15.95 -4.61 -11.65
N VAL A 102 -15.15 -4.34 -10.65
CA VAL A 102 -13.98 -5.15 -10.22
C VAL A 102 -13.83 -5.10 -8.70
N PRO A 103 -13.20 -6.09 -8.07
CA PRO A 103 -12.84 -6.02 -6.65
C PRO A 103 -11.90 -4.85 -6.36
N VAL A 104 -12.12 -4.17 -5.22
CA VAL A 104 -11.23 -3.14 -4.68
C VAL A 104 -10.67 -3.61 -3.35
N VAL A 105 -9.35 -3.67 -3.24
CA VAL A 105 -8.62 -4.05 -2.01
C VAL A 105 -7.85 -2.83 -1.51
N ASN A 106 -7.95 -2.54 -0.22
CA ASN A 106 -7.12 -1.54 0.48
C ASN A 106 -6.06 -2.23 1.35
N VAL A 107 -5.05 -1.50 1.79
CA VAL A 107 -3.97 -2.07 2.61
C VAL A 107 -4.27 -2.12 4.10
N ILE A 108 -5.39 -1.56 4.55
CA ILE A 108 -5.74 -1.45 5.97
C ILE A 108 -6.51 -2.67 6.45
N ASP A 109 -7.57 -3.05 5.73
CA ASP A 109 -8.47 -4.14 6.16
C ASP A 109 -7.74 -5.46 6.38
N PRO A 110 -6.86 -5.93 5.47
CA PRO A 110 -6.10 -7.16 5.69
C PRO A 110 -5.19 -7.09 6.94
N VAL A 111 -4.57 -5.94 7.19
CA VAL A 111 -3.71 -5.74 8.37
C VAL A 111 -4.54 -5.76 9.65
N VAL A 112 -5.71 -5.11 9.66
CA VAL A 112 -6.65 -5.14 10.78
C VAL A 112 -7.10 -6.57 11.05
N ASP A 113 -7.44 -7.34 10.01
CA ASP A 113 -7.83 -8.74 10.14
C ASP A 113 -6.71 -9.59 10.74
N TYR A 114 -5.48 -9.40 10.27
CA TYR A 114 -4.31 -10.08 10.77
C TYR A 114 -4.08 -9.80 12.27
N VAL A 115 -4.00 -8.54 12.68
CA VAL A 115 -3.67 -8.19 14.06
C VAL A 115 -4.78 -8.55 15.05
N THR A 116 -6.05 -8.49 14.63
CA THR A 116 -7.19 -8.86 15.50
C THR A 116 -7.44 -10.36 15.57
N SER A 117 -6.89 -11.15 14.65
CA SER A 117 -6.96 -12.63 14.72
C SER A 117 -5.97 -13.21 15.74
N ASN A 118 -4.90 -12.49 16.07
CA ASN A 118 -3.91 -12.93 17.04
C ASN A 118 -4.34 -12.56 18.47
N LYS A 119 -4.72 -13.56 19.26
CA LYS A 119 -5.21 -13.39 20.64
C LYS A 119 -4.15 -12.84 21.62
N ASN A 120 -2.89 -12.79 21.22
CA ASN A 120 -1.81 -12.23 22.04
C ASN A 120 -1.63 -10.72 21.83
N HIS A 121 -2.35 -10.12 20.89
CA HIS A 121 -2.30 -8.68 20.64
C HIS A 121 -3.33 -7.97 21.52
N HIS A 122 -2.86 -7.29 22.58
CA HIS A 122 -3.68 -6.53 23.53
C HIS A 122 -3.48 -5.02 23.37
N LYS A 123 -2.26 -4.59 23.02
CA LYS A 123 -1.92 -3.19 22.77
C LYS A 123 -1.12 -3.05 21.49
N ILE A 124 -1.72 -2.47 20.47
CA ILE A 124 -1.15 -2.35 19.14
C ILE A 124 -0.64 -0.92 18.91
N GLY A 125 0.65 -0.80 18.58
CA GLY A 125 1.23 0.45 18.08
C GLY A 125 0.93 0.63 16.59
N VAL A 126 0.66 1.85 16.16
CA VAL A 126 0.51 2.21 14.74
C VAL A 126 1.40 3.40 14.43
N ILE A 127 2.39 3.23 13.56
CA ILE A 127 3.18 4.36 13.05
C ILE A 127 2.87 4.59 11.57
N GLY A 128 2.78 5.87 11.16
CA GLY A 128 2.38 6.22 9.80
C GLY A 128 2.52 7.71 9.51
N THR A 129 2.05 8.13 8.34
CA THR A 129 1.98 9.54 7.97
C THR A 129 0.99 10.31 8.84
N LYS A 130 1.12 11.64 8.90
CA LYS A 130 0.15 12.50 9.59
C LYS A 130 -1.28 12.24 9.15
N GLY A 131 -1.53 12.11 7.83
CA GLY A 131 -2.85 11.85 7.26
C GLY A 131 -3.44 10.51 7.73
N THR A 132 -2.67 9.43 7.68
CA THR A 132 -3.09 8.10 8.15
C THR A 132 -3.45 8.13 9.63
N ILE A 133 -2.59 8.72 10.47
CA ILE A 133 -2.82 8.77 11.93
C ILE A 133 -4.00 9.68 12.28
N LYS A 134 -4.11 10.86 11.63
CA LYS A 134 -5.24 11.78 11.87
C LYS A 134 -6.60 11.17 11.49
N SER A 135 -6.65 10.29 10.51
CA SER A 135 -7.90 9.60 10.11
C SER A 135 -8.45 8.68 11.19
N ASP A 136 -7.59 8.20 12.09
CA ASP A 136 -7.88 7.24 13.16
C ASP A 136 -8.46 5.90 12.65
N ILE A 137 -8.24 5.57 11.38
CA ILE A 137 -8.90 4.46 10.70
C ILE A 137 -8.50 3.09 11.28
N TYR A 138 -7.22 2.92 11.67
CA TYR A 138 -6.76 1.67 12.28
C TYR A 138 -7.46 1.41 13.62
N ALA A 139 -7.48 2.41 14.52
CA ALA A 139 -8.16 2.26 15.81
C ALA A 139 -9.66 1.99 15.62
N LYS A 140 -10.34 2.76 14.76
CA LYS A 140 -11.75 2.54 14.44
C LYS A 140 -12.03 1.12 13.96
N LYS A 141 -11.25 0.62 12.99
CA LYS A 141 -11.48 -0.72 12.41
C LYS A 141 -11.09 -1.84 13.38
N ILE A 142 -10.01 -1.68 14.15
CA ILE A 142 -9.63 -2.63 15.21
C ILE A 142 -10.74 -2.71 16.27
N HIS A 143 -11.23 -1.58 16.77
CA HIS A 143 -12.29 -1.55 17.79
C HIS A 143 -13.64 -2.06 17.29
N LEU A 144 -13.92 -2.00 15.99
CA LEU A 144 -15.10 -2.64 15.41
C LEU A 144 -15.03 -4.18 15.52
N LYS A 145 -13.82 -4.76 15.51
CA LYS A 145 -13.59 -6.19 15.62
C LYS A 145 -13.39 -6.64 17.06
N ASP A 146 -12.57 -5.93 17.81
CA ASP A 146 -12.33 -6.18 19.24
C ASP A 146 -12.08 -4.87 20.00
N LYS A 147 -13.06 -4.49 20.83
CA LYS A 147 -13.02 -3.28 21.66
C LYS A 147 -12.01 -3.35 22.82
N LYS A 148 -11.48 -4.55 23.12
CA LYS A 148 -10.53 -4.73 24.23
C LYS A 148 -9.09 -4.41 23.83
N ILE A 149 -8.81 -4.37 22.53
CA ILE A 149 -7.46 -4.04 22.04
C ILE A 149 -7.22 -2.54 22.19
N GLU A 150 -6.18 -2.17 22.91
CA GLU A 150 -5.70 -0.78 22.98
C GLU A 150 -4.93 -0.44 21.70
N VAL A 151 -5.16 0.75 21.12
CA VAL A 151 -4.45 1.20 19.93
C VAL A 151 -3.71 2.50 20.22
N ALA A 152 -2.40 2.48 20.05
CA ALA A 152 -1.50 3.60 20.26
C ALA A 152 -0.95 4.11 18.93
N SER A 153 -1.50 5.22 18.43
CA SER A 153 -1.13 5.76 17.11
C SER A 153 -0.14 6.94 17.24
N LEU A 154 0.91 6.92 16.42
CA LEU A 154 1.94 7.96 16.37
C LEU A 154 2.30 8.34 14.93
N ALA A 155 2.19 9.63 14.60
CA ALA A 155 2.66 10.14 13.31
C ALA A 155 4.20 10.23 13.29
N THR A 156 4.80 9.73 12.21
CA THR A 156 6.25 9.66 12.01
C THR A 156 6.65 10.33 10.68
N PRO A 157 6.47 11.65 10.55
CA PRO A 157 6.54 12.37 9.27
C PRO A 157 7.92 12.31 8.60
N LEU A 158 9.00 12.10 9.34
CA LEU A 158 10.35 12.06 8.76
C LEU A 158 10.72 10.69 8.17
N LEU A 159 10.01 9.60 8.51
CA LEU A 159 10.44 8.27 8.09
C LEU A 159 10.31 8.05 6.58
N ALA A 160 9.20 8.45 5.95
CA ALA A 160 9.01 8.26 4.52
C ALA A 160 10.03 9.06 3.68
N PRO A 161 10.22 10.39 3.89
CA PRO A 161 11.26 11.16 3.20
C PRO A 161 12.68 10.60 3.41
N MET A 162 13.02 10.21 4.64
CA MET A 162 14.30 9.61 4.97
C MET A 162 14.56 8.34 4.12
N ILE A 163 13.55 7.49 3.97
CA ILE A 163 13.64 6.26 3.18
C ILE A 163 13.75 6.55 1.69
N GLU A 164 13.00 7.53 1.17
CA GLU A 164 13.05 7.95 -0.25
C GLU A 164 14.45 8.44 -0.64
N GLU A 165 15.13 9.12 0.27
CA GLU A 165 16.52 9.58 0.10
C GLU A 165 17.57 8.47 0.33
N GLY A 166 17.14 7.22 0.59
CA GLY A 166 18.03 6.08 0.78
C GLY A 166 18.68 5.99 2.15
N PHE A 167 18.23 6.79 3.13
CA PHE A 167 18.72 6.71 4.50
C PHE A 167 17.97 5.62 5.29
N PHE A 168 18.39 4.39 5.10
CA PHE A 168 17.95 3.23 5.88
C PHE A 168 19.12 2.26 6.08
N ASP A 169 19.03 1.38 7.07
CA ASP A 169 20.06 0.44 7.52
C ASP A 169 21.40 1.13 7.86
N ASN A 170 21.32 2.29 8.50
CA ASN A 170 22.49 3.06 8.94
C ASN A 170 22.26 3.75 10.29
N LYS A 171 23.29 4.45 10.81
CA LYS A 171 23.20 5.13 12.11
C LYS A 171 22.16 6.25 12.14
N ILE A 172 21.96 6.97 11.03
CA ILE A 172 21.00 8.07 10.95
C ILE A 172 19.59 7.52 11.07
N SER A 173 19.24 6.52 10.25
CA SER A 173 17.91 5.90 10.27
C SER A 173 17.59 5.30 11.65
N ARG A 174 18.53 4.58 12.28
CA ARG A 174 18.34 4.04 13.64
C ARG A 174 18.08 5.14 14.67
N THR A 175 18.78 6.28 14.58
CA THR A 175 18.54 7.42 15.48
C THR A 175 17.15 8.03 15.29
N VAL A 176 16.76 8.26 14.05
CA VAL A 176 15.41 8.82 13.72
C VAL A 176 14.31 7.85 14.15
N ILE A 177 14.44 6.55 13.86
CA ILE A 177 13.49 5.52 14.27
C ILE A 177 13.36 5.50 15.80
N ALA A 178 14.48 5.43 16.53
CA ALA A 178 14.48 5.42 17.99
C ALA A 178 13.80 6.66 18.58
N SER A 179 14.05 7.87 18.02
CA SER A 179 13.42 9.10 18.48
C SER A 179 11.89 9.09 18.45
N TYR A 180 11.30 8.34 17.51
CA TYR A 180 9.85 8.14 17.46
C TYR A 180 9.39 7.01 18.38
N LEU A 181 10.10 5.87 18.36
CA LEU A 181 9.67 4.67 19.10
C LEU A 181 9.86 4.80 20.62
N ASP A 182 10.74 5.73 21.10
CA ASP A 182 10.88 6.10 22.51
C ASP A 182 9.67 6.84 23.08
N SER A 183 8.66 7.13 22.23
CA SER A 183 7.44 7.78 22.69
C SER A 183 6.70 6.98 23.75
N ARG A 184 6.35 7.60 24.86
CA ARG A 184 5.53 6.99 25.93
C ARG A 184 4.20 6.40 25.41
N LYS A 185 3.66 6.91 24.30
CA LYS A 185 2.46 6.36 23.66
C LYS A 185 2.65 4.91 23.22
N LEU A 186 3.85 4.58 22.73
CA LEU A 186 4.20 3.24 22.23
C LEU A 186 4.77 2.32 23.34
N ALA A 187 4.77 2.77 24.60
CA ALA A 187 5.24 1.93 25.68
C ALA A 187 4.34 0.69 25.88
N LYS A 188 4.95 -0.48 26.10
CA LYS A 188 4.28 -1.75 26.38
C LYS A 188 3.31 -2.21 25.28
N ILE A 189 3.58 -1.88 24.02
CA ILE A 189 2.88 -2.50 22.89
C ILE A 189 3.39 -3.93 22.71
N ASP A 190 2.53 -4.80 22.23
CA ASP A 190 2.84 -6.20 21.90
C ASP A 190 2.90 -6.44 20.39
N SER A 191 2.45 -5.47 19.61
CA SER A 191 2.55 -5.47 18.15
C SER A 191 2.68 -4.05 17.60
N GLN A 192 3.42 -3.89 16.49
CA GLN A 192 3.62 -2.61 15.80
C GLN A 192 3.22 -2.69 14.34
N ILE A 193 2.20 -1.96 13.94
CA ILE A 193 1.80 -1.82 12.52
C ILE A 193 2.66 -0.74 11.85
N LEU A 194 3.27 -1.09 10.72
CA LEU A 194 3.98 -0.19 9.83
C LEU A 194 3.00 0.37 8.78
N ALA A 195 2.27 1.44 9.15
CA ALA A 195 1.17 1.98 8.34
C ALA A 195 1.64 2.98 7.27
N CYS A 196 2.67 2.61 6.51
CA CYS A 196 3.16 3.33 5.34
C CYS A 196 3.87 2.37 4.39
N THR A 197 3.69 2.55 3.09
CA THR A 197 4.27 1.70 2.03
C THR A 197 5.80 1.72 1.99
N HIS A 198 6.43 2.74 2.55
CA HIS A 198 7.89 2.86 2.66
C HIS A 198 8.46 2.02 3.81
N TYR A 199 7.71 1.82 4.88
CA TYR A 199 8.24 1.27 6.14
C TYR A 199 8.65 -0.21 6.12
N PRO A 200 8.24 -1.06 5.16
CA PRO A 200 8.86 -2.38 5.00
C PRO A 200 10.39 -2.34 4.84
N LEU A 201 10.96 -1.23 4.30
CA LEU A 201 12.40 -1.07 4.14
C LEU A 201 13.15 -0.87 5.46
N ILE A 202 12.48 -0.35 6.49
CA ILE A 202 13.04 -0.17 7.83
C ILE A 202 12.52 -1.22 8.83
N LYS A 203 11.80 -2.24 8.39
CA LYS A 203 11.22 -3.26 9.26
C LYS A 203 12.28 -3.90 10.17
N LYS A 204 13.42 -4.27 9.60
CA LYS A 204 14.54 -4.87 10.34
C LYS A 204 15.05 -3.96 11.47
N GLU A 205 15.16 -2.65 11.20
CA GLU A 205 15.62 -1.68 12.21
C GLU A 205 14.60 -1.48 13.33
N VAL A 206 13.31 -1.54 13.00
CA VAL A 206 12.22 -1.52 13.99
C VAL A 206 12.21 -2.81 14.83
N GLU A 207 12.41 -3.98 14.21
CA GLU A 207 12.58 -5.26 14.89
C GLU A 207 13.80 -5.26 15.84
N GLU A 208 14.93 -4.70 15.39
CA GLU A 208 16.14 -4.55 16.20
C GLU A 208 15.92 -3.62 17.40
N TYR A 209 15.20 -2.50 17.20
CA TYR A 209 14.83 -1.57 18.30
C TYR A 209 14.03 -2.28 19.39
N TYR A 210 13.03 -3.06 19.04
CA TYR A 210 12.22 -3.84 19.99
C TYR A 210 12.85 -5.18 20.37
N LYS A 211 14.12 -5.43 20.02
CA LYS A 211 14.85 -6.67 20.31
C LYS A 211 14.12 -7.94 19.86
N LYS A 212 13.24 -7.81 18.87
CA LYS A 212 12.34 -8.87 18.36
C LYS A 212 11.37 -9.42 19.40
N GLU A 213 11.02 -8.63 20.41
CA GLU A 213 10.12 -9.05 21.49
C GLU A 213 8.63 -8.85 21.13
N ILE A 214 8.34 -8.07 20.07
CA ILE A 214 6.98 -7.80 19.62
C ILE A 214 6.81 -8.16 18.13
N ASP A 215 5.57 -8.34 17.69
CA ASP A 215 5.24 -8.58 16.29
C ASP A 215 5.31 -7.28 15.48
N ILE A 216 6.14 -7.25 14.43
CA ILE A 216 6.24 -6.11 13.52
C ILE A 216 5.50 -6.43 12.22
N VAL A 217 4.33 -5.82 12.08
CA VAL A 217 3.41 -6.09 10.97
C VAL A 217 3.63 -5.06 9.86
N ASP A 218 4.19 -5.51 8.74
CA ASP A 218 4.19 -4.74 7.50
C ASP A 218 2.98 -5.12 6.63
N SER A 219 2.43 -4.12 5.93
CA SER A 219 1.23 -4.32 5.13
C SER A 219 1.47 -5.12 3.85
N ALA A 220 2.70 -5.14 3.30
CA ALA A 220 2.95 -5.64 1.95
C ALA A 220 2.66 -7.14 1.82
N GLY A 221 3.18 -7.96 2.75
CA GLY A 221 2.95 -9.40 2.75
C GLY A 221 1.49 -9.78 3.00
N VAL A 222 0.91 -9.19 4.05
CA VAL A 222 -0.50 -9.45 4.44
C VAL A 222 -1.47 -9.08 3.32
N VAL A 223 -1.21 -7.95 2.63
CA VAL A 223 -2.03 -7.50 1.49
C VAL A 223 -1.87 -8.43 0.29
N ALA A 224 -0.66 -8.90 0.00
CA ALA A 224 -0.44 -9.84 -1.11
C ALA A 224 -1.22 -11.14 -0.93
N ASP A 225 -1.26 -11.68 0.29
CA ASP A 225 -2.05 -12.86 0.62
C ASP A 225 -3.56 -12.59 0.49
N SER A 226 -4.03 -11.43 0.96
CA SER A 226 -5.43 -11.01 0.80
C SER A 226 -5.82 -10.88 -0.67
N VAL A 227 -4.98 -10.26 -1.51
CA VAL A 227 -5.20 -10.16 -2.96
C VAL A 227 -5.35 -11.56 -3.58
N LYS A 228 -4.49 -12.51 -3.19
CA LYS A 228 -4.58 -13.90 -3.67
C LYS A 228 -5.91 -14.55 -3.29
N GLU A 229 -6.36 -14.39 -2.04
CA GLU A 229 -7.61 -14.98 -1.59
C GLU A 229 -8.84 -14.36 -2.30
N VAL A 230 -8.85 -13.04 -2.54
CA VAL A 230 -9.92 -12.39 -3.32
C VAL A 230 -9.94 -12.91 -4.75
N LEU A 231 -8.79 -12.96 -5.44
CA LEU A 231 -8.72 -13.49 -6.82
C LEU A 231 -9.13 -14.95 -6.91
N LYS A 232 -8.77 -15.76 -5.91
CA LYS A 232 -9.17 -17.18 -5.83
C LYS A 232 -10.68 -17.33 -5.64
N LYS A 233 -11.26 -16.58 -4.70
CA LYS A 233 -12.70 -16.57 -4.42
C LYS A 233 -13.52 -16.19 -5.67
N ASP A 234 -13.07 -15.16 -6.38
CA ASP A 234 -13.75 -14.63 -7.56
C ASP A 234 -13.38 -15.38 -8.87
N LYS A 235 -12.56 -16.45 -8.78
CA LYS A 235 -12.08 -17.24 -9.92
C LYS A 235 -11.35 -16.41 -10.98
N LEU A 236 -10.59 -15.41 -10.52
CA LEU A 236 -9.85 -14.46 -11.34
C LEU A 236 -8.33 -14.71 -11.37
N LEU A 237 -7.83 -15.78 -10.73
CA LEU A 237 -6.40 -16.12 -10.79
C LEU A 237 -5.97 -16.34 -12.23
N ALA A 238 -4.86 -15.71 -12.64
CA ALA A 238 -4.29 -15.93 -13.97
C ALA A 238 -3.82 -17.37 -14.13
N PRO A 239 -4.09 -17.99 -15.29
CA PRO A 239 -3.51 -19.29 -15.63
C PRO A 239 -1.98 -19.12 -15.74
N LYS A 240 -1.26 -20.27 -15.79
CA LYS A 240 0.19 -20.24 -16.00
C LYS A 240 0.51 -19.56 -17.33
N ASN A 241 1.12 -18.38 -17.25
CA ASN A 241 1.43 -17.56 -18.40
C ASN A 241 2.71 -16.74 -18.13
N LYS A 242 3.23 -16.00 -19.12
CA LYS A 242 4.32 -15.03 -18.95
C LYS A 242 3.70 -13.66 -18.66
N PRO A 243 3.77 -13.15 -17.43
CA PRO A 243 3.14 -11.86 -17.08
C PRO A 243 3.86 -10.70 -17.75
N THR A 244 3.11 -9.61 -17.99
CA THR A 244 3.65 -8.32 -18.41
C THR A 244 3.34 -7.29 -17.32
N HIS A 245 4.29 -6.39 -17.04
CA HIS A 245 4.12 -5.38 -16.03
C HIS A 245 4.33 -4.00 -16.63
N HIS A 246 3.47 -3.05 -16.26
CA HIS A 246 3.56 -1.65 -16.63
C HIS A 246 3.62 -0.80 -15.36
N PHE A 247 4.56 0.14 -15.32
CA PHE A 247 4.79 1.01 -14.16
C PHE A 247 4.70 2.46 -14.60
N TYR A 248 3.60 3.09 -14.28
CA TYR A 248 3.30 4.48 -14.63
C TYR A 248 3.50 5.41 -13.43
N VAL A 249 3.92 6.64 -13.74
CA VAL A 249 3.99 7.74 -12.77
C VAL A 249 3.36 8.99 -13.39
N SER A 250 2.74 9.83 -12.56
CA SER A 250 2.11 11.07 -13.02
C SER A 250 3.14 12.16 -13.33
N ASP A 251 4.28 12.16 -12.65
CA ASP A 251 5.45 12.97 -12.99
C ASP A 251 6.72 12.13 -12.85
N PHE A 252 7.66 12.33 -13.78
CA PHE A 252 8.88 11.52 -13.89
C PHE A 252 10.10 12.35 -13.55
N THR A 253 10.90 11.84 -12.63
CA THR A 253 12.28 12.30 -12.45
C THR A 253 13.24 11.11 -12.49
N LYS A 254 14.47 11.35 -12.93
CA LYS A 254 15.50 10.31 -12.93
C LYS A 254 15.78 9.77 -11.52
N SER A 255 15.71 10.63 -10.50
CA SER A 255 15.84 10.26 -9.10
C SER A 255 14.77 9.26 -8.66
N PHE A 256 13.50 9.46 -9.05
CA PHE A 256 12.43 8.49 -8.76
C PHE A 256 12.73 7.12 -9.39
N GLU A 257 13.19 7.09 -10.65
CA GLU A 257 13.53 5.81 -11.29
C GLU A 257 14.69 5.11 -10.58
N GLU A 258 15.73 5.85 -10.19
CA GLU A 258 16.85 5.30 -9.43
C GLU A 258 16.44 4.77 -8.06
N SER A 259 15.49 5.40 -7.39
CA SER A 259 14.99 4.98 -6.07
C SER A 259 14.10 3.73 -6.14
N THR A 260 13.52 3.40 -7.31
CA THR A 260 12.64 2.21 -7.43
C THR A 260 13.33 0.91 -7.04
N LYS A 261 14.66 0.81 -7.20
CA LYS A 261 15.48 -0.35 -6.80
C LYS A 261 15.38 -0.70 -5.31
N PHE A 262 15.02 0.28 -4.46
CA PHE A 262 14.83 0.03 -3.03
C PHE A 262 13.52 -0.70 -2.75
N PHE A 263 12.49 -0.44 -3.55
CA PHE A 263 11.12 -0.91 -3.34
C PHE A 263 10.76 -2.13 -4.17
N PHE A 264 11.45 -2.33 -5.30
CA PHE A 264 11.15 -3.43 -6.23
C PHE A 264 12.45 -4.16 -6.62
N LYS A 265 12.50 -5.49 -6.45
CA LYS A 265 13.74 -6.26 -6.65
C LYS A 265 14.25 -6.27 -8.09
N ASN A 266 13.34 -6.31 -9.05
CA ASN A 266 13.69 -6.32 -10.47
C ASN A 266 13.86 -4.88 -10.97
N LYS A 267 14.76 -4.69 -11.94
CA LYS A 267 14.83 -3.41 -12.64
C LYS A 267 13.50 -3.15 -13.34
N ILE A 268 12.88 -2.02 -13.04
CA ILE A 268 11.65 -1.55 -13.71
C ILE A 268 11.96 -0.28 -14.48
N SER A 269 11.16 -0.03 -15.52
CA SER A 269 11.16 1.24 -16.24
C SER A 269 9.88 1.97 -15.89
N LEU A 270 10.01 3.21 -15.46
CA LEU A 270 8.87 4.08 -15.19
C LEU A 270 8.48 4.83 -16.46
N GLU A 271 7.20 4.84 -16.77
CA GLU A 271 6.62 5.59 -17.88
C GLU A 271 5.76 6.75 -17.34
N LYS A 272 6.03 7.97 -17.80
CA LYS A 272 5.15 9.10 -17.46
C LYS A 272 3.81 8.95 -18.15
N LYS A 273 2.72 9.10 -17.37
CA LYS A 273 1.35 9.01 -17.88
C LYS A 273 0.52 10.17 -17.38
N GLU A 274 0.11 11.04 -18.31
CA GLU A 274 -0.81 12.13 -18.00
C GLU A 274 -2.25 11.62 -17.91
N ILE A 275 -2.89 11.83 -16.77
CA ILE A 275 -4.27 11.43 -16.51
C ILE A 275 -5.14 12.55 -15.95
N TRP A 276 -4.56 13.74 -15.77
CA TRP A 276 -5.21 14.85 -15.04
C TRP A 276 -5.97 15.82 -15.96
N LEU A 277 -5.77 15.76 -17.26
CA LEU A 277 -6.46 16.58 -18.27
C LEU A 277 -7.86 16.06 -18.59
#